data_217cbc04e9c36447323996c7aa83a7e5
#
_entry.id   217cbc04e9c36447323996c7aa83a7e5
#
_cell.length_a   1.000
_cell.length_b   1.000
_cell.length_c   1.000
_cell.angle_alpha   90.00
_cell.angle_beta   90.00
_cell.angle_gamma   90.00
#
_symmetry.space_group_name_H-M   'P 1'
#
loop_
_entity.id
_entity.type
_entity.pdbx_description
1 polymer ?
#
loop_
_entity_poly.entity_id
_entity_poly.type
_entity_poly.pdbx_seq_one_letter_code
_entity_poly.pdbx_strand_id
1 'polypeptide(L)'
;MNIMNYLISIIAALALAPAAFASNADSDILVKIEKANSEYSTLKADFNQTRKIKATGKEIYLQGTLYFSREDKMSMQYSDPNESLVINGPEFYMKRGGKANTFNTESNSLMKTLSGTLLGCIAGHPAKVAKEYKADLNVSDPGKMYVVTITASKDSPKRYSKIELSYRKTDCVLVKMVMEEAAGISNVYEMSSVKKNAAIAPENFAIPR
;
A
#
# COMPACT_ATOMS: atom_id res chain seq x y z
N MET A 1 45.94 52.64 27.68
CA MET A 1 45.72 51.31 28.31
C MET A 1 44.68 50.58 27.48
N ASN A 2 45.10 49.55 26.75
CA ASN A 2 44.39 48.90 25.65
C ASN A 2 43.27 48.05 26.14
N ILE A 3 42.09 48.16 25.51
CA ILE A 3 41.01 47.20 25.61
C ILE A 3 40.85 46.57 24.23
N MET A 4 41.26 45.35 24.15
CA MET A 4 41.31 44.52 22.94
C MET A 4 39.93 43.94 22.65
N ASN A 5 39.38 44.30 21.52
CA ASN A 5 38.13 43.77 20.99
C ASN A 5 38.24 42.28 20.60
N TYR A 6 37.54 41.41 21.25
CA TYR A 6 37.33 40.03 20.76
C TYR A 6 36.08 39.98 19.86
N LEU A 7 36.35 39.92 18.56
CA LEU A 7 35.34 39.54 17.55
C LEU A 7 35.15 38.04 17.62
N ILE A 8 33.99 37.61 18.15
CA ILE A 8 33.55 36.22 18.08
C ILE A 8 32.80 36.05 16.76
N SER A 9 33.46 35.41 15.79
CA SER A 9 32.80 34.93 14.55
C SER A 9 31.96 33.72 14.84
N ILE A 10 30.62 33.86 14.84
CA ILE A 10 29.70 32.76 14.87
C ILE A 10 29.61 32.20 13.45
N ILE A 11 30.26 31.09 13.20
CA ILE A 11 30.05 30.28 11.98
C ILE A 11 28.75 29.50 12.18
N ALA A 12 27.66 29.95 11.60
CA ALA A 12 26.44 29.19 11.49
C ALA A 12 26.67 28.05 10.49
N ALA A 13 26.92 26.85 11.00
CA ALA A 13 26.92 25.63 10.19
C ALA A 13 25.48 25.35 9.78
N LEU A 14 25.16 25.68 8.54
CA LEU A 14 23.91 25.29 7.88
C LEU A 14 23.99 23.79 7.64
N ALA A 15 23.38 22.99 8.52
CA ALA A 15 23.22 21.57 8.32
C ALA A 15 22.21 21.36 7.19
N LEU A 16 22.70 21.19 5.96
CA LEU A 16 21.90 20.64 4.88
C LEU A 16 21.55 19.19 5.27
N ALA A 17 20.29 18.96 5.66
CA ALA A 17 19.76 17.61 5.74
C ALA A 17 19.85 17.01 4.32
N PRO A 18 20.43 15.81 4.14
CA PRO A 18 20.42 15.18 2.83
C PRO A 18 18.97 14.85 2.48
N ALA A 19 18.43 15.51 1.45
CA ALA A 19 17.27 15.01 0.76
C ALA A 19 17.65 13.61 0.27
N ALA A 20 16.98 12.58 0.77
CA ALA A 20 17.17 11.21 0.33
C ALA A 20 16.67 11.13 -1.14
N PHE A 21 17.57 11.40 -2.07
CA PHE A 21 17.35 11.07 -3.47
C PHE A 21 17.33 9.54 -3.55
N ALA A 22 16.22 8.96 -4.05
CA ALA A 22 16.19 7.58 -4.43
C ALA A 22 17.41 7.30 -5.30
N SER A 23 18.18 6.26 -4.97
CA SER A 23 19.36 5.89 -5.77
C SER A 23 18.90 5.49 -7.17
N ASN A 24 19.78 5.59 -8.19
CA ASN A 24 19.44 5.12 -9.54
C ASN A 24 18.96 3.65 -9.51
N ALA A 25 19.55 2.83 -8.64
CA ALA A 25 19.15 1.44 -8.45
C ALA A 25 17.71 1.29 -7.93
N ASP A 26 17.25 2.16 -7.03
CA ASP A 26 15.89 2.16 -6.50
C ASP A 26 14.88 2.52 -7.60
N SER A 27 15.22 3.50 -8.44
CA SER A 27 14.43 3.90 -9.60
C SER A 27 14.27 2.73 -10.59
N ASP A 28 15.36 2.01 -10.88
CA ASP A 28 15.36 0.87 -11.81
C ASP A 28 14.49 -0.28 -11.29
N ILE A 29 14.51 -0.56 -9.98
CA ILE A 29 13.65 -1.58 -9.36
C ILE A 29 12.18 -1.18 -9.48
N LEU A 30 11.83 0.08 -9.22
CA LEU A 30 10.45 0.58 -9.34
C LEU A 30 9.95 0.47 -10.79
N VAL A 31 10.76 0.88 -11.76
CA VAL A 31 10.45 0.74 -13.20
C VAL A 31 10.25 -0.73 -13.58
N LYS A 32 11.09 -1.63 -13.08
CA LYS A 32 10.97 -3.07 -13.33
C LYS A 32 9.68 -3.64 -12.74
N ILE A 33 9.32 -3.26 -11.52
CA ILE A 33 8.05 -3.67 -10.87
C ILE A 33 6.87 -3.18 -11.71
N GLU A 34 6.83 -1.90 -12.06
CA GLU A 34 5.75 -1.29 -12.81
C GLU A 34 5.59 -1.95 -14.19
N LYS A 35 6.68 -2.13 -14.93
CA LYS A 35 6.68 -2.78 -16.23
C LYS A 35 6.12 -4.20 -16.16
N ALA A 36 6.63 -5.04 -15.25
CA ALA A 36 6.18 -6.43 -15.12
C ALA A 36 4.71 -6.55 -14.69
N ASN A 37 4.22 -5.58 -13.92
CA ASN A 37 2.83 -5.56 -13.52
C ASN A 37 1.92 -4.91 -14.58
N SER A 38 2.42 -4.11 -15.52
CA SER A 38 1.65 -3.58 -16.64
C SER A 38 1.28 -4.63 -17.70
N GLU A 39 1.94 -5.78 -17.69
CA GLU A 39 1.76 -6.85 -18.69
C GLU A 39 0.49 -7.69 -18.51
N TYR A 40 -0.23 -7.51 -17.41
CA TYR A 40 -1.49 -8.23 -17.17
C TYR A 40 -2.65 -7.27 -16.91
N SER A 41 -3.85 -7.67 -17.34
CA SER A 41 -5.09 -6.92 -17.11
C SER A 41 -5.88 -7.42 -15.90
N THR A 42 -5.72 -8.69 -15.53
CA THR A 42 -6.40 -9.31 -14.40
C THR A 42 -5.45 -10.13 -13.55
N LEU A 43 -5.76 -10.24 -12.26
CA LEU A 43 -5.01 -11.07 -11.33
C LEU A 43 -6.00 -11.77 -10.38
N LYS A 44 -5.78 -13.06 -10.17
CA LYS A 44 -6.43 -13.85 -9.14
C LYS A 44 -5.37 -14.42 -8.20
N ALA A 45 -5.58 -14.34 -6.89
CA ALA A 45 -4.68 -14.92 -5.89
C ALA A 45 -5.46 -15.42 -4.68
N ASP A 46 -4.97 -16.43 -4.01
CA ASP A 46 -5.38 -16.75 -2.66
C ASP A 46 -4.63 -15.85 -1.69
N PHE A 47 -5.24 -15.47 -0.58
CA PHE A 47 -4.57 -14.69 0.45
C PHE A 47 -4.86 -15.19 1.86
N ASN A 48 -3.88 -15.03 2.74
CA ASN A 48 -4.03 -15.06 4.18
C ASN A 48 -3.85 -13.65 4.72
N GLN A 49 -4.72 -13.26 5.65
CA GLN A 49 -4.62 -11.96 6.34
C GLN A 49 -4.46 -12.20 7.84
N THR A 50 -3.45 -11.57 8.43
CA THR A 50 -3.34 -11.40 9.88
C THR A 50 -3.62 -9.94 10.23
N ARG A 51 -4.69 -9.71 11.00
CA ARG A 51 -5.05 -8.38 11.51
C ARG A 51 -4.67 -8.31 12.98
N LYS A 52 -3.76 -7.40 13.33
CA LYS A 52 -3.28 -7.17 14.69
C LYS A 52 -3.82 -5.86 15.23
N ILE A 53 -4.40 -5.88 16.42
CA ILE A 53 -4.96 -4.70 17.09
C ILE A 53 -4.09 -4.40 18.30
N LYS A 54 -3.20 -3.41 18.20
CA LYS A 54 -2.21 -3.07 19.22
C LYS A 54 -2.83 -2.77 20.59
N ALA A 55 -3.95 -2.06 20.61
CA ALA A 55 -4.62 -1.65 21.86
C ALA A 55 -5.09 -2.83 22.71
N THR A 56 -5.43 -3.97 22.11
CA THR A 56 -5.97 -5.15 22.81
C THR A 56 -5.05 -6.37 22.74
N GLY A 57 -3.96 -6.30 21.93
CA GLY A 57 -3.11 -7.44 21.62
C GLY A 57 -3.81 -8.53 20.80
N LYS A 58 -5.04 -8.29 20.33
CA LYS A 58 -5.83 -9.29 19.58
C LYS A 58 -5.26 -9.48 18.19
N GLU A 59 -5.12 -10.74 17.76
CA GLU A 59 -4.86 -11.13 16.38
C GLU A 59 -6.07 -11.85 15.80
N ILE A 60 -6.42 -11.51 14.55
CA ILE A 60 -7.53 -12.10 13.80
C ILE A 60 -6.93 -12.65 12.51
N TYR A 61 -7.16 -13.93 12.27
CA TYR A 61 -6.69 -14.64 11.08
C TYR A 61 -7.85 -14.83 10.12
N LEU A 62 -7.66 -14.39 8.89
CA LEU A 62 -8.64 -14.42 7.83
C LEU A 62 -7.98 -14.97 6.56
N GLN A 63 -8.77 -15.56 5.69
CA GLN A 63 -8.31 -16.05 4.40
C GLN A 63 -9.37 -15.84 3.34
N GLY A 64 -8.96 -15.88 2.08
CA GLY A 64 -9.91 -15.73 0.98
C GLY A 64 -9.23 -15.69 -0.38
N THR A 65 -9.98 -15.19 -1.37
CA THR A 65 -9.50 -15.01 -2.74
C THR A 65 -9.55 -13.53 -3.11
N LEU A 66 -8.44 -13.04 -3.64
CA LEU A 66 -8.30 -11.72 -4.24
C LEU A 66 -8.57 -11.81 -5.73
N TYR A 67 -9.44 -10.97 -6.22
CA TYR A 67 -9.67 -10.68 -7.63
C TYR A 67 -9.31 -9.23 -7.92
N PHE A 68 -8.56 -9.01 -8.98
CA PHE A 68 -8.21 -7.67 -9.45
C PHE A 68 -8.43 -7.61 -10.97
N SER A 69 -9.04 -6.56 -11.42
CA SER A 69 -9.12 -6.18 -12.83
C SER A 69 -8.63 -4.74 -12.96
N ARG A 70 -7.67 -4.56 -13.86
CA ARG A 70 -7.15 -3.23 -14.16
C ARG A 70 -8.35 -2.41 -14.63
N GLU A 71 -8.34 -1.39 -14.17
CA GLU A 71 -8.11 -0.09 -13.87
C GLU A 71 -8.67 0.29 -12.49
N ASP A 72 -9.85 -0.22 -12.15
CA ASP A 72 -10.65 0.28 -11.02
C ASP A 72 -11.42 -0.82 -10.26
N LYS A 73 -11.09 -2.11 -10.46
CA LYS A 73 -11.84 -3.20 -9.82
C LYS A 73 -10.95 -4.09 -8.96
N MET A 74 -11.38 -4.29 -7.75
CA MET A 74 -10.77 -5.24 -6.81
C MET A 74 -11.86 -5.85 -5.92
N SER A 75 -11.74 -7.14 -5.64
CA SER A 75 -12.57 -7.82 -4.67
C SER A 75 -11.74 -8.74 -3.79
N MET A 76 -11.94 -8.65 -2.49
CA MET A 76 -11.42 -9.60 -1.52
C MET A 76 -12.61 -10.36 -0.95
N GLN A 77 -12.75 -11.61 -1.40
CA GLN A 77 -13.79 -12.52 -0.95
C GLN A 77 -13.21 -13.40 0.15
N TYR A 78 -13.64 -13.13 1.37
CA TYR A 78 -13.17 -13.87 2.54
C TYR A 78 -13.97 -15.17 2.72
N SER A 79 -13.34 -16.19 3.30
CA SER A 79 -14.03 -17.39 3.72
C SER A 79 -14.99 -17.14 4.90
N ASP A 80 -14.73 -16.10 5.70
CA ASP A 80 -15.67 -15.61 6.72
C ASP A 80 -16.74 -14.73 6.04
N PRO A 81 -18.03 -15.11 6.09
CA PRO A 81 -19.12 -14.35 5.46
C PRO A 81 -19.35 -12.97 6.10
N ASN A 82 -18.75 -12.69 7.24
CA ASN A 82 -18.81 -11.39 7.92
C ASN A 82 -17.74 -10.40 7.46
N GLU A 83 -16.85 -10.81 6.56
CA GLU A 83 -15.79 -9.98 5.99
C GLU A 83 -15.93 -9.96 4.46
N SER A 84 -15.81 -8.79 3.86
CA SER A 84 -15.73 -8.61 2.41
C SER A 84 -15.24 -7.22 2.07
N LEU A 85 -14.57 -7.08 0.93
CA LEU A 85 -14.20 -5.78 0.37
C LEU A 85 -14.35 -5.85 -1.14
N VAL A 86 -15.07 -4.87 -1.71
CA VAL A 86 -15.22 -4.74 -3.16
C VAL A 86 -15.00 -3.29 -3.56
N ILE A 87 -14.20 -3.08 -4.59
CA ILE A 87 -14.03 -1.82 -5.30
C ILE A 87 -14.50 -2.07 -6.72
N ASN A 88 -15.45 -1.26 -7.21
CA ASN A 88 -15.94 -1.32 -8.58
C ASN A 88 -16.19 0.10 -9.09
N GLY A 89 -15.22 0.67 -9.78
CA GLY A 89 -15.24 2.07 -10.18
C GLY A 89 -15.34 3.01 -8.97
N PRO A 90 -16.35 3.89 -8.94
CA PRO A 90 -16.54 4.83 -7.83
C PRO A 90 -17.17 4.18 -6.58
N GLU A 91 -17.63 2.92 -6.63
CA GLU A 91 -18.23 2.25 -5.51
C GLU A 91 -17.20 1.47 -4.69
N PHE A 92 -17.20 1.71 -3.39
CA PHE A 92 -16.38 1.02 -2.40
C PHE A 92 -17.30 0.36 -1.37
N TYR A 93 -17.37 -0.96 -1.37
CA TYR A 93 -18.10 -1.75 -0.39
C TYR A 93 -17.13 -2.42 0.59
N MET A 94 -17.46 -2.37 1.86
CA MET A 94 -16.73 -3.07 2.90
C MET A 94 -17.69 -3.66 3.92
N LYS A 95 -17.54 -4.95 4.19
CA LYS A 95 -18.17 -5.64 5.32
C LYS A 95 -17.10 -6.04 6.32
N ARG A 96 -17.29 -5.70 7.59
CA ARG A 96 -16.35 -6.04 8.67
C ARG A 96 -17.13 -6.42 9.93
N GLY A 97 -16.87 -7.62 10.45
CA GLY A 97 -17.59 -8.14 11.61
C GLY A 97 -19.10 -8.15 11.41
N GLY A 98 -19.57 -8.45 10.21
CA GLY A 98 -20.98 -8.47 9.82
C GLY A 98 -21.60 -7.12 9.49
N LYS A 99 -20.94 -5.98 9.81
CA LYS A 99 -21.43 -4.63 9.47
C LYS A 99 -20.97 -4.25 8.08
N ALA A 100 -21.89 -3.96 7.19
CA ALA A 100 -21.66 -3.58 5.80
C ALA A 100 -21.87 -2.08 5.59
N ASN A 101 -21.00 -1.47 4.76
CA ASN A 101 -21.12 -0.08 4.33
C ASN A 101 -20.72 0.02 2.86
N THR A 102 -21.45 0.84 2.11
CA THR A 102 -21.09 1.23 0.75
C THR A 102 -20.81 2.73 0.71
N PHE A 103 -19.76 3.12 0.01
CA PHE A 103 -19.32 4.51 -0.14
C PHE A 103 -19.15 4.80 -1.62
N ASN A 104 -19.45 6.05 -2.00
CA ASN A 104 -19.04 6.58 -3.29
C ASN A 104 -17.72 7.33 -3.10
N THR A 105 -16.66 6.90 -3.82
CA THR A 105 -15.32 7.46 -3.70
C THR A 105 -15.20 8.88 -4.28
N GLU A 106 -16.10 9.29 -5.16
CA GLU A 106 -16.09 10.65 -5.72
C GLU A 106 -16.55 11.69 -4.68
N SER A 107 -17.49 11.30 -3.80
CA SER A 107 -17.99 12.16 -2.73
C SER A 107 -17.30 11.95 -1.38
N ASN A 108 -16.41 10.94 -1.25
CA ASN A 108 -15.71 10.59 -0.02
C ASN A 108 -14.21 10.50 -0.25
N SER A 109 -13.49 11.56 0.07
CA SER A 109 -12.04 11.67 -0.16
C SER A 109 -11.22 10.60 0.58
N LEU A 110 -11.66 10.19 1.79
CA LEU A 110 -10.99 9.13 2.56
C LEU A 110 -11.12 7.79 1.84
N MET A 111 -12.31 7.45 1.34
CA MET A 111 -12.55 6.21 0.61
C MET A 111 -11.87 6.23 -0.76
N LYS A 112 -11.82 7.39 -1.43
CA LYS A 112 -11.05 7.58 -2.67
C LYS A 112 -9.58 7.26 -2.46
N THR A 113 -8.98 7.81 -1.40
CA THR A 113 -7.58 7.56 -1.05
C THR A 113 -7.35 6.09 -0.72
N LEU A 114 -8.22 5.46 0.06
CA LEU A 114 -8.12 4.04 0.41
C LEU A 114 -8.22 3.14 -0.84
N SER A 115 -9.19 3.39 -1.70
CA SER A 115 -9.38 2.68 -2.97
C SER A 115 -8.14 2.80 -3.86
N GLY A 116 -7.67 4.04 -4.09
CA GLY A 116 -6.47 4.30 -4.90
C GLY A 116 -5.22 3.62 -4.35
N THR A 117 -5.08 3.58 -3.02
CA THR A 117 -3.96 2.87 -2.36
C THR A 117 -4.00 1.38 -2.62
N LEU A 118 -5.13 0.73 -2.36
CA LEU A 118 -5.28 -0.71 -2.54
C LEU A 118 -5.08 -1.11 -3.99
N LEU A 119 -5.75 -0.42 -4.92
CA LEU A 119 -5.61 -0.66 -6.35
C LEU A 119 -4.17 -0.41 -6.82
N GLY A 120 -3.55 0.71 -6.40
CA GLY A 120 -2.19 1.05 -6.79
C GLY A 120 -1.13 0.06 -6.28
N CYS A 121 -1.28 -0.43 -5.05
CA CYS A 121 -0.39 -1.46 -4.50
C CYS A 121 -0.48 -2.78 -5.28
N ILE A 122 -1.70 -3.25 -5.57
CA ILE A 122 -1.93 -4.50 -6.31
C ILE A 122 -1.52 -4.35 -7.78
N ALA A 123 -1.75 -3.18 -8.38
CA ALA A 123 -1.36 -2.90 -9.77
C ALA A 123 0.15 -2.69 -9.98
N GLY A 124 0.95 -2.68 -8.89
CA GLY A 124 2.40 -2.49 -8.98
C GLY A 124 2.82 -1.04 -9.23
N HIS A 125 2.06 -0.06 -8.73
CA HIS A 125 2.35 1.37 -8.84
C HIS A 125 2.72 2.02 -7.48
N PRO A 126 3.72 1.50 -6.72
CA PRO A 126 4.04 2.00 -5.39
C PRO A 126 4.52 3.47 -5.41
N ALA A 127 5.22 3.90 -6.45
CA ALA A 127 5.66 5.28 -6.59
C ALA A 127 4.49 6.26 -6.73
N LYS A 128 3.43 5.88 -7.47
CA LYS A 128 2.20 6.68 -7.56
C LYS A 128 1.51 6.77 -6.20
N VAL A 129 1.40 5.64 -5.47
CA VAL A 129 0.82 5.63 -4.13
C VAL A 129 1.60 6.53 -3.18
N ALA A 130 2.94 6.45 -3.15
CA ALA A 130 3.77 7.31 -2.32
C ALA A 130 3.56 8.81 -2.64
N LYS A 131 3.51 9.16 -3.92
CA LYS A 131 3.25 10.54 -4.36
C LYS A 131 1.89 11.07 -3.90
N GLU A 132 0.83 10.28 -4.04
CA GLU A 132 -0.53 10.65 -3.60
C GLU A 132 -0.61 10.84 -2.08
N TYR A 133 0.16 10.06 -1.32
CA TYR A 133 0.26 10.17 0.14
C TYR A 133 1.23 11.26 0.61
N LYS A 134 1.98 11.91 -0.28
CA LYS A 134 3.12 12.78 0.08
C LYS A 134 4.04 12.04 1.07
N ALA A 135 4.34 10.80 0.77
CA ALA A 135 5.04 9.86 1.63
C ALA A 135 6.47 9.64 1.15
N ASP A 136 7.36 9.30 2.06
CA ASP A 136 8.70 8.84 1.73
C ASP A 136 8.61 7.43 1.17
N LEU A 137 9.41 7.16 0.13
CA LEU A 137 9.50 5.85 -0.50
C LEU A 137 10.95 5.37 -0.40
N ASN A 138 11.10 4.14 0.08
CA ASN A 138 12.38 3.46 0.16
C ASN A 138 12.26 2.10 -0.53
N VAL A 139 13.32 1.69 -1.22
CA VAL A 139 13.42 0.38 -1.88
C VAL A 139 14.58 -0.37 -1.25
N SER A 140 14.39 -1.64 -0.98
CA SER A 140 15.45 -2.54 -0.56
C SER A 140 15.37 -3.87 -1.32
N ASP A 141 16.50 -4.54 -1.41
CA ASP A 141 16.70 -5.75 -2.21
C ASP A 141 17.17 -6.94 -1.37
N PRO A 142 16.38 -7.40 -0.36
CA PRO A 142 16.75 -8.53 0.46
C PRO A 142 16.48 -9.87 -0.25
N GLY A 143 17.53 -10.62 -0.55
CA GLY A 143 17.46 -12.01 -1.00
C GLY A 143 16.60 -12.21 -2.26
N LYS A 144 15.42 -12.81 -2.13
CA LYS A 144 14.54 -13.19 -3.26
C LYS A 144 13.43 -12.19 -3.53
N MET A 145 13.36 -11.08 -2.80
CA MET A 145 12.30 -10.07 -2.88
C MET A 145 12.87 -8.69 -3.18
N TYR A 146 12.10 -7.86 -3.86
CA TYR A 146 12.18 -6.41 -3.77
C TYR A 146 11.19 -5.96 -2.71
N VAL A 147 11.62 -5.13 -1.77
CA VAL A 147 10.75 -4.59 -0.73
C VAL A 147 10.65 -3.08 -0.91
N VAL A 148 9.43 -2.60 -1.12
CA VAL A 148 9.12 -1.17 -1.23
C VAL A 148 8.39 -0.74 0.02
N THR A 149 8.96 0.22 0.74
CA THR A 149 8.38 0.80 1.96
C THR A 149 7.92 2.23 1.68
N ILE A 150 6.65 2.51 1.97
CA ILE A 150 6.04 3.84 1.88
C ILE A 150 5.74 4.28 3.31
N THR A 151 6.38 5.36 3.77
CA THR A 151 6.21 5.89 5.13
C THR A 151 5.55 7.24 5.07
N ALA A 152 4.39 7.39 5.72
CA ALA A 152 3.64 8.63 5.71
C ALA A 152 4.44 9.77 6.36
N SER A 153 4.52 10.93 5.71
CA SER A 153 5.06 12.14 6.30
C SER A 153 4.11 12.68 7.39
N LYS A 154 4.61 13.63 8.20
CA LYS A 154 3.79 14.26 9.27
C LYS A 154 2.54 14.97 8.73
N ASP A 155 2.60 15.45 7.49
CA ASP A 155 1.55 16.24 6.84
C ASP A 155 0.66 15.39 5.90
N SER A 156 0.87 14.08 5.87
CA SER A 156 0.10 13.16 5.04
C SER A 156 -1.31 12.94 5.59
N PRO A 157 -2.34 12.74 4.75
CA PRO A 157 -3.66 12.27 5.19
C PRO A 157 -3.53 10.85 5.78
N LYS A 158 -3.59 10.74 7.10
CA LYS A 158 -3.04 9.62 7.88
C LYS A 158 -4.04 8.50 8.11
N ARG A 159 -4.35 7.69 7.11
CA ARG A 159 -4.91 6.37 7.40
C ARG A 159 -3.80 5.37 7.72
N TYR A 160 -2.79 5.30 6.88
CA TYR A 160 -1.65 4.41 7.07
C TYR A 160 -0.41 5.20 7.46
N SER A 161 0.28 4.76 8.51
CA SER A 161 1.59 5.28 8.91
C SER A 161 2.70 4.65 8.08
N LYS A 162 2.51 3.38 7.65
CA LYS A 162 3.47 2.63 6.84
C LYS A 162 2.74 1.63 5.95
N ILE A 163 3.23 1.48 4.73
CA ILE A 163 2.88 0.39 3.82
C ILE A 163 4.18 -0.27 3.38
N GLU A 164 4.24 -1.60 3.43
CA GLU A 164 5.38 -2.37 2.97
C GLU A 164 4.90 -3.41 1.96
N LEU A 165 5.53 -3.41 0.79
CA LEU A 165 5.17 -4.24 -0.36
C LEU A 165 6.36 -5.13 -0.71
N SER A 166 6.18 -6.45 -0.68
CA SER A 166 7.21 -7.40 -1.08
C SER A 166 6.85 -8.02 -2.43
N TYR A 167 7.69 -7.75 -3.42
CA TYR A 167 7.56 -8.27 -4.78
C TYR A 167 8.59 -9.38 -5.01
N ARG A 168 8.15 -10.51 -5.53
CA ARG A 168 9.05 -11.63 -5.88
C ARG A 168 9.93 -11.22 -7.07
N LYS A 169 11.25 -11.41 -6.97
CA LYS A 169 12.20 -10.94 -7.99
C LYS A 169 12.05 -11.60 -9.35
N THR A 170 11.58 -12.83 -9.40
CA THR A 170 11.49 -13.60 -10.65
C THR A 170 10.46 -13.05 -11.63
N ASP A 171 9.37 -12.45 -11.13
CA ASP A 171 8.22 -12.01 -11.94
C ASP A 171 7.59 -10.72 -11.44
N CYS A 172 8.19 -10.07 -10.44
CA CYS A 172 7.72 -8.85 -9.80
C CYS A 172 6.26 -8.90 -9.30
N VAL A 173 5.74 -10.09 -8.99
CA VAL A 173 4.41 -10.22 -8.40
C VAL A 173 4.45 -9.82 -6.94
N LEU A 174 3.45 -9.05 -6.51
CA LEU A 174 3.23 -8.74 -5.10
C LEU A 174 2.83 -10.02 -4.36
N VAL A 175 3.62 -10.43 -3.37
CA VAL A 175 3.37 -11.63 -2.56
C VAL A 175 3.11 -11.33 -1.09
N LYS A 176 3.46 -10.13 -0.63
CA LYS A 176 3.15 -9.70 0.73
C LYS A 176 2.88 -8.19 0.75
N MET A 177 1.87 -7.80 1.50
CA MET A 177 1.54 -6.40 1.78
C MET A 177 1.29 -6.23 3.27
N VAL A 178 2.00 -5.30 3.89
CA VAL A 178 1.78 -4.90 5.28
C VAL A 178 1.25 -3.47 5.28
N MET A 179 0.14 -3.23 5.96
CA MET A 179 -0.47 -1.92 6.08
C MET A 179 -0.66 -1.58 7.56
N GLU A 180 0.12 -0.63 8.06
CA GLU A 180 0.06 -0.15 9.44
C GLU A 180 -0.80 1.11 9.50
N GLU A 181 -1.95 1.03 10.17
CA GLU A 181 -2.83 2.17 10.37
C GLU A 181 -2.34 3.05 11.53
N ALA A 182 -2.50 4.35 11.41
CA ALA A 182 -2.16 5.30 12.48
C ALA A 182 -2.89 5.01 13.81
N ALA A 183 -4.06 4.35 13.74
CA ALA A 183 -4.83 3.90 14.90
C ALA A 183 -4.27 2.65 15.60
N GLY A 184 -3.10 2.14 15.17
CA GLY A 184 -2.46 0.97 15.79
C GLY A 184 -3.06 -0.37 15.34
N ILE A 185 -3.66 -0.42 14.17
CA ILE A 185 -4.07 -1.66 13.50
C ILE A 185 -3.04 -1.97 12.42
N SER A 186 -2.54 -3.20 12.38
CA SER A 186 -1.69 -3.70 11.31
C SER A 186 -2.40 -4.83 10.58
N ASN A 187 -2.43 -4.74 9.25
CA ASN A 187 -2.95 -5.79 8.38
C ASN A 187 -1.79 -6.34 7.55
N VAL A 188 -1.52 -7.62 7.69
CA VAL A 188 -0.54 -8.37 6.89
C VAL A 188 -1.30 -9.27 5.95
N TYR A 189 -1.09 -9.09 4.65
CA TYR A 189 -1.63 -9.95 3.59
C TYR A 189 -0.50 -10.73 2.96
N GLU A 190 -0.62 -12.05 2.88
CA GLU A 190 0.31 -12.94 2.20
C GLU A 190 -0.44 -13.63 1.06
N MET A 191 0.04 -13.44 -0.17
CA MET A 191 -0.60 -13.90 -1.39
C MET A 191 0.09 -15.14 -1.94
N SER A 192 -0.70 -16.11 -2.35
CA SER A 192 -0.27 -17.36 -2.96
C SER A 192 -1.11 -17.69 -4.20
N SER A 193 -0.72 -18.73 -4.94
CA SER A 193 -1.47 -19.20 -6.12
C SER A 193 -1.77 -18.11 -7.14
N VAL A 194 -0.87 -17.13 -7.29
CA VAL A 194 -1.10 -15.95 -8.14
C VAL A 194 -1.19 -16.34 -9.60
N LYS A 195 -2.31 -15.98 -10.25
CA LYS A 195 -2.59 -16.20 -11.67
C LYS A 195 -2.82 -14.87 -12.36
N LYS A 196 -1.89 -14.48 -13.25
CA LYS A 196 -2.01 -13.33 -14.14
C LYS A 196 -2.92 -13.66 -15.31
N ASN A 197 -3.63 -12.67 -15.84
CA ASN A 197 -4.56 -12.79 -16.95
C ASN A 197 -5.61 -13.93 -16.79
N ALA A 198 -6.01 -14.18 -15.54
CA ALA A 198 -7.07 -15.14 -15.24
C ALA A 198 -8.41 -14.63 -15.78
N ALA A 199 -9.23 -15.53 -16.32
CA ALA A 199 -10.63 -15.20 -16.58
C ALA A 199 -11.35 -14.99 -15.25
N ILE A 200 -11.89 -13.79 -15.04
CA ILE A 200 -12.63 -13.40 -13.85
C ILE A 200 -14.03 -12.98 -14.26
N ALA A 201 -15.01 -13.69 -13.75
CA ALA A 201 -16.40 -13.36 -14.03
C ALA A 201 -16.79 -12.01 -13.40
N PRO A 202 -17.57 -11.15 -14.10
CA PRO A 202 -17.97 -9.83 -13.61
C PRO A 202 -18.63 -9.84 -12.22
N GLU A 203 -19.30 -10.92 -11.89
CA GLU A 203 -20.01 -11.12 -10.61
C GLU A 203 -19.06 -11.06 -9.41
N ASN A 204 -17.75 -11.37 -9.61
CA ASN A 204 -16.77 -11.26 -8.55
C ASN A 204 -16.55 -9.82 -8.08
N PHE A 205 -16.95 -8.83 -8.87
CA PHE A 205 -16.87 -7.41 -8.54
C PHE A 205 -18.23 -6.78 -8.24
N ALA A 206 -19.30 -7.59 -8.14
CA ALA A 206 -20.61 -7.08 -7.84
C ALA A 206 -20.68 -6.51 -6.41
N ILE A 207 -21.24 -5.31 -6.26
CA ILE A 207 -21.54 -4.71 -4.96
C ILE A 207 -22.82 -5.36 -4.43
N PRO A 208 -22.79 -5.99 -3.23
CA PRO A 208 -23.99 -6.51 -2.59
C PRO A 208 -25.00 -5.39 -2.31
N ARG A 209 -26.24 -5.60 -2.67
CA ARG A 209 -27.36 -4.67 -2.43
C ARG A 209 -28.16 -5.09 -1.21
#